data_9b172f96e2f538ba61743781efbe2b42
#
_entry.id   9b172f96e2f538ba61743781efbe2b42
#
_cell.length_a   1.000
_cell.length_b   1.000
_cell.length_c   1.000
_cell.angle_alpha   90.00
_cell.angle_beta   90.00
_cell.angle_gamma   90.00
#
_symmetry.space_group_name_H-M   'P 1'
#
loop_
_entity.id
_entity.type
_entity.pdbx_description
1 polymer ?
#
loop_
_entity_poly.entity_id
_entity_poly.type
_entity_poly.pdbx_seq_one_letter_code
_entity_poly.pdbx_strand_id
1 'polypeptide(L)'
;MEIYKNNLTKIIHGKTEEALDKQVDDSSVDLIFVDPPYNIGKKFSDFHDKWPSDEEYAEWCYSWIDLCVKKLKPNGSMYLMTSTQAMPYLDLYIRNKMDVLSRIVWSYDSSGVQAKKYYGSLWEPILFCVKNKNDYTFNADDIMIEAKTGAKRKLIDYRGKTPKPYNTQKIPGNVWEFNRVRYRMNEYENHPSQKPEALLERIIIASSNEGDTILDPFSGTFTTCAVAQRL
;
A
#
# COMPACT_ATOMS: atom_id res chain seq x y z
N MET A 1 -20.52 12.12 0.56
CA MET A 1 -21.88 11.60 0.85
C MET A 1 -21.84 10.08 0.78
N GLU A 2 -22.42 9.37 1.77
CA GLU A 2 -22.50 7.90 1.75
C GLU A 2 -23.31 7.44 0.53
N ILE A 3 -22.76 6.50 -0.27
CA ILE A 3 -23.42 5.97 -1.46
C ILE A 3 -23.74 4.49 -1.35
N TYR A 4 -23.07 3.77 -0.45
CA TYR A 4 -23.32 2.36 -0.19
C TYR A 4 -22.90 1.98 1.22
N LYS A 5 -23.69 1.12 1.85
CA LYS A 5 -23.37 0.53 3.15
C LYS A 5 -24.01 -0.84 3.30
N ASN A 6 -23.25 -1.80 3.79
CA ASN A 6 -23.74 -3.07 4.29
C ASN A 6 -23.08 -3.37 5.65
N ASN A 7 -23.17 -4.61 6.13
CA ASN A 7 -22.58 -5.00 7.41
C ASN A 7 -21.04 -4.98 7.42
N LEU A 8 -20.39 -5.05 6.24
CA LEU A 8 -18.94 -5.16 6.10
C LEU A 8 -18.31 -3.96 5.41
N THR A 9 -19.09 -3.17 4.66
CA THR A 9 -18.52 -2.12 3.80
C THR A 9 -19.32 -0.84 3.84
N LYS A 10 -18.62 0.28 3.90
CA LYS A 10 -19.15 1.62 3.73
C LYS A 10 -18.39 2.34 2.62
N ILE A 11 -19.09 2.77 1.57
CA ILE A 11 -18.54 3.58 0.49
C ILE A 11 -19.03 5.01 0.61
N ILE A 12 -18.11 5.96 0.54
CA ILE A 12 -18.37 7.39 0.68
C ILE A 12 -17.84 8.08 -0.59
N HIS A 13 -18.68 8.84 -1.25
CA HIS A 13 -18.28 9.69 -2.38
C HIS A 13 -18.12 11.13 -1.92
N GLY A 14 -16.95 11.72 -2.17
CA GLY A 14 -16.63 13.10 -1.81
C GLY A 14 -15.14 13.39 -1.95
N LYS A 15 -14.76 14.60 -1.58
CA LYS A 15 -13.34 14.93 -1.41
C LYS A 15 -12.79 14.14 -0.24
N THR A 16 -11.60 13.59 -0.41
CA THR A 16 -10.95 12.72 0.57
C THR A 16 -10.85 13.39 1.94
N GLU A 17 -10.39 14.63 1.99
CA GLU A 17 -10.21 15.37 3.24
C GLU A 17 -11.54 15.58 3.98
N GLU A 18 -12.59 15.93 3.24
CA GLU A 18 -13.92 16.11 3.83
C GLU A 18 -14.54 14.80 4.31
N ALA A 19 -14.34 13.72 3.53
CA ALA A 19 -14.85 12.40 3.89
C ALA A 19 -14.12 11.84 5.12
N LEU A 20 -12.81 11.95 5.17
CA LEU A 20 -12.01 11.55 6.32
C LEU A 20 -12.42 12.33 7.57
N ASP A 21 -12.55 13.65 7.47
CA ASP A 21 -12.89 14.49 8.64
C ASP A 21 -14.28 14.20 9.20
N LYS A 22 -15.29 14.09 8.32
CA LYS A 22 -16.70 14.07 8.73
C LYS A 22 -17.31 12.67 8.86
N GLN A 23 -16.73 11.63 8.24
CA GLN A 23 -17.36 10.32 8.08
C GLN A 23 -16.57 9.16 8.68
N VAL A 24 -15.36 9.42 9.15
CA VAL A 24 -14.49 8.44 9.81
C VAL A 24 -14.15 8.93 11.20
N ASP A 25 -14.41 8.12 12.21
CA ASP A 25 -14.12 8.47 13.59
C ASP A 25 -12.61 8.45 13.85
N ASP A 26 -12.14 9.30 14.77
CA ASP A 26 -10.74 9.31 15.18
C ASP A 26 -10.38 8.00 15.91
N SER A 27 -9.16 7.50 15.68
CA SER A 27 -8.64 6.27 16.31
C SER A 27 -9.56 5.05 16.13
N SER A 28 -10.21 4.91 14.96
CA SER A 28 -11.16 3.85 14.65
C SER A 28 -10.66 2.83 13.63
N VAL A 29 -9.57 3.11 12.92
CA VAL A 29 -9.07 2.33 11.80
C VAL A 29 -7.83 1.55 12.19
N ASP A 30 -7.78 0.27 11.86
CA ASP A 30 -6.65 -0.63 12.14
C ASP A 30 -5.58 -0.55 11.03
N LEU A 31 -6.04 -0.54 9.77
CA LEU A 31 -5.15 -0.50 8.61
C LEU A 31 -5.63 0.52 7.58
N ILE A 32 -4.73 1.37 7.11
CA ILE A 32 -4.97 2.27 5.98
C ILE A 32 -4.06 1.86 4.82
N PHE A 33 -4.64 1.64 3.64
CA PHE A 33 -3.94 1.59 2.36
C PHE A 33 -4.22 2.86 1.59
N VAL A 34 -3.19 3.54 1.08
CA VAL A 34 -3.32 4.83 0.38
C VAL A 34 -2.62 4.75 -0.96
N ASP A 35 -3.35 5.04 -2.04
CA ASP A 35 -2.85 5.14 -3.42
C ASP A 35 -3.39 6.42 -4.07
N PRO A 36 -2.85 7.60 -3.72
CA PRO A 36 -3.35 8.89 -4.19
C PRO A 36 -2.98 9.14 -5.65
N PRO A 37 -3.57 10.13 -6.34
CA PRO A 37 -3.02 10.67 -7.57
C PRO A 37 -1.56 11.10 -7.39
N TYR A 38 -0.70 10.93 -8.45
CA TYR A 38 0.76 11.05 -8.34
C TYR A 38 1.36 12.34 -8.92
N ASN A 39 0.55 13.30 -9.34
CA ASN A 39 0.97 14.52 -10.03
C ASN A 39 1.74 14.23 -11.34
N ILE A 40 1.34 13.22 -12.09
CA ILE A 40 1.99 12.80 -13.34
C ILE A 40 1.20 13.22 -14.60
N GLY A 41 0.17 14.04 -14.43
CA GLY A 41 -0.66 14.54 -15.53
C GLY A 41 -1.61 13.49 -16.13
N LYS A 42 -1.98 12.46 -15.37
CA LYS A 42 -2.92 11.44 -15.81
C LYS A 42 -4.34 12.00 -15.83
N LYS A 43 -5.08 11.71 -16.90
CA LYS A 43 -6.48 12.12 -17.01
C LYS A 43 -7.37 11.00 -16.51
N PHE A 44 -8.22 11.30 -15.55
CA PHE A 44 -9.35 10.50 -15.11
C PHE A 44 -10.64 11.11 -15.68
N SER A 45 -11.79 10.42 -15.56
CA SER A 45 -13.07 10.92 -16.10
C SER A 45 -13.41 12.33 -15.60
N ASP A 46 -13.27 12.56 -14.30
CA ASP A 46 -13.73 13.78 -13.63
C ASP A 46 -12.60 14.55 -12.94
N PHE A 47 -11.35 14.12 -13.12
CA PHE A 47 -10.21 14.67 -12.44
C PHE A 47 -8.96 14.64 -13.32
N HIS A 48 -8.15 15.69 -13.25
CA HIS A 48 -6.84 15.77 -13.88
C HIS A 48 -5.76 15.75 -12.80
N ASP A 49 -4.96 14.70 -12.79
CA ASP A 49 -3.86 14.46 -11.85
C ASP A 49 -2.68 15.41 -12.14
N LYS A 50 -2.89 16.71 -11.89
CA LYS A 50 -1.87 17.72 -12.10
C LYS A 50 -2.05 18.91 -11.15
N TRP A 51 -1.01 19.18 -10.38
CA TRP A 51 -0.87 20.37 -9.54
C TRP A 51 0.05 21.38 -10.19
N PRO A 52 -0.05 22.67 -9.82
CA PRO A 52 0.80 23.74 -10.38
C PRO A 52 2.29 23.53 -10.08
N SER A 53 2.63 22.98 -8.90
CA SER A 53 3.99 22.65 -8.49
C SER A 53 4.06 21.39 -7.64
N ASP A 54 5.25 20.85 -7.43
CA ASP A 54 5.50 19.71 -6.55
C ASP A 54 5.28 20.09 -5.07
N GLU A 55 5.51 21.36 -4.71
CA GLU A 55 5.26 21.87 -3.37
C GLU A 55 3.76 21.88 -3.06
N GLU A 56 2.92 22.40 -3.97
CA GLU A 56 1.46 22.40 -3.79
C GLU A 56 0.89 20.97 -3.74
N TYR A 57 1.45 20.08 -4.53
CA TYR A 57 1.10 18.66 -4.46
C TYR A 57 1.49 18.05 -3.11
N ALA A 58 2.68 18.34 -2.60
CA ALA A 58 3.14 17.86 -1.31
C ALA A 58 2.28 18.41 -0.16
N GLU A 59 1.92 19.70 -0.17
CA GLU A 59 1.02 20.30 0.82
C GLU A 59 -0.37 19.64 0.82
N TRP A 60 -0.91 19.38 -0.37
CA TRP A 60 -2.15 18.61 -0.49
C TRP A 60 -2.00 17.21 0.11
N CYS A 61 -0.89 16.51 -0.18
CA CYS A 61 -0.62 15.21 0.43
C CYS A 61 -0.54 15.29 1.96
N TYR A 62 0.10 16.30 2.50
CA TYR A 62 0.22 16.47 3.95
C TYR A 62 -1.14 16.61 4.64
N SER A 63 -2.08 17.29 4.00
CA SER A 63 -3.42 17.50 4.56
C SER A 63 -4.18 16.20 4.82
N TRP A 64 -4.23 15.29 3.84
CA TRP A 64 -4.91 14.01 4.02
C TRP A 64 -4.06 12.98 4.81
N ILE A 65 -2.71 13.06 4.78
CA ILE A 65 -1.85 12.24 5.64
C ILE A 65 -2.16 12.52 7.12
N ASP A 66 -2.27 13.78 7.50
CA ASP A 66 -2.60 14.16 8.88
C ASP A 66 -3.94 13.60 9.33
N LEU A 67 -4.94 13.65 8.45
CA LEU A 67 -6.23 13.04 8.71
C LEU A 67 -6.12 11.52 8.84
N CYS A 68 -5.41 10.84 7.94
CA CYS A 68 -5.19 9.39 8.03
C CYS A 68 -4.53 9.01 9.35
N VAL A 69 -3.47 9.72 9.76
CA VAL A 69 -2.80 9.47 11.05
C VAL A 69 -3.75 9.65 12.23
N LYS A 70 -4.65 10.65 12.18
CA LYS A 70 -5.65 10.89 13.22
C LYS A 70 -6.68 9.75 13.29
N LYS A 71 -7.08 9.18 12.13
CA LYS A 71 -8.06 8.08 12.07
C LYS A 71 -7.52 6.74 12.51
N LEU A 72 -6.21 6.50 12.39
CA LEU A 72 -5.58 5.26 12.85
C LEU A 72 -5.68 5.08 14.37
N LYS A 73 -5.96 3.86 14.79
CA LYS A 73 -5.83 3.41 16.19
C LYS A 73 -4.37 3.56 16.67
N PRO A 74 -4.09 3.56 17.98
CA PRO A 74 -2.73 3.66 18.50
C PRO A 74 -1.77 2.57 17.96
N ASN A 75 -2.27 1.37 17.72
CA ASN A 75 -1.55 0.22 17.13
C ASN A 75 -1.78 0.06 15.62
N GLY A 76 -2.38 1.07 14.96
CA GLY A 76 -2.73 1.01 13.55
C GLY A 76 -1.52 1.17 12.61
N SER A 77 -1.67 0.60 11.41
CA SER A 77 -0.67 0.59 10.34
C SER A 77 -1.16 1.33 9.10
N MET A 78 -0.22 1.91 8.34
CA MET A 78 -0.51 2.56 7.05
C MET A 78 0.50 2.13 6.00
N TYR A 79 -0.02 1.75 4.82
CA TYR A 79 0.77 1.56 3.60
C TYR A 79 0.45 2.69 2.63
N LEU A 80 1.44 3.52 2.37
CA LEU A 80 1.30 4.66 1.47
C LEU A 80 2.09 4.41 0.19
N MET A 81 1.36 4.24 -0.92
CA MET A 81 1.92 4.24 -2.27
C MET A 81 2.07 5.67 -2.78
N THR A 82 3.07 5.89 -3.63
CA THR A 82 3.27 7.18 -4.28
C THR A 82 4.19 7.06 -5.49
N SER A 83 4.44 8.16 -6.19
CA SER A 83 5.45 8.21 -7.24
C SER A 83 6.87 8.22 -6.66
N THR A 84 7.84 7.78 -7.47
CA THR A 84 9.26 7.86 -7.10
C THR A 84 9.73 9.29 -6.87
N GLN A 85 9.11 10.27 -7.52
CA GLN A 85 9.41 11.69 -7.37
C GLN A 85 8.88 12.26 -6.05
N ALA A 86 7.66 11.90 -5.67
CA ALA A 86 7.03 12.41 -4.46
C ALA A 86 7.48 11.68 -3.18
N MET A 87 7.93 10.43 -3.30
CA MET A 87 8.32 9.60 -2.16
C MET A 87 9.29 10.30 -1.19
N PRO A 88 10.34 11.02 -1.61
CA PRO A 88 11.25 11.69 -0.67
C PRO A 88 10.56 12.71 0.24
N TYR A 89 9.63 13.48 -0.31
CA TYR A 89 8.88 14.51 0.44
C TYR A 89 7.93 13.84 1.45
N LEU A 90 7.20 12.84 1.01
CA LEU A 90 6.22 12.16 1.85
C LEU A 90 6.89 11.32 2.94
N ASP A 91 8.02 10.65 2.64
CA ASP A 91 8.82 9.93 3.64
C ASP A 91 9.34 10.87 4.74
N LEU A 92 9.90 12.01 4.38
CA LEU A 92 10.36 13.01 5.34
C LEU A 92 9.21 13.53 6.22
N TYR A 93 8.06 13.79 5.64
CA TYR A 93 6.89 14.29 6.37
C TYR A 93 6.33 13.25 7.35
N ILE A 94 6.13 12.03 6.88
CA ILE A 94 5.54 10.95 7.67
C ILE A 94 6.41 10.57 8.87
N ARG A 95 7.73 10.57 8.74
CA ARG A 95 8.66 10.23 9.85
C ARG A 95 8.53 11.13 11.07
N ASN A 96 7.93 12.30 10.94
CA ASN A 96 7.63 13.17 12.08
C ASN A 96 6.32 12.80 12.80
N LYS A 97 5.57 11.82 12.29
CA LYS A 97 4.23 11.47 12.77
C LYS A 97 4.06 9.98 13.05
N MET A 98 4.80 9.14 12.34
CA MET A 98 4.75 7.68 12.42
C MET A 98 6.15 7.08 12.28
N ASP A 99 6.33 5.86 12.78
CA ASP A 99 7.55 5.08 12.51
C ASP A 99 7.47 4.44 11.11
N VAL A 100 8.37 4.81 10.20
CA VAL A 100 8.49 4.17 8.87
C VAL A 100 9.36 2.92 9.01
N LEU A 101 8.75 1.75 9.04
CA LEU A 101 9.42 0.47 9.24
C LEU A 101 10.08 -0.06 7.97
N SER A 102 9.42 0.11 6.83
CA SER A 102 9.95 -0.38 5.54
C SER A 102 9.62 0.56 4.39
N ARG A 103 10.58 0.66 3.48
CA ARG A 103 10.40 1.22 2.15
C ARG A 103 10.34 0.06 1.20
N ILE A 104 9.15 -0.23 0.70
CA ILE A 104 8.87 -1.36 -0.15
C ILE A 104 8.95 -0.91 -1.59
N VAL A 105 9.58 -1.72 -2.42
CA VAL A 105 9.64 -1.57 -3.87
C VAL A 105 8.66 -2.58 -4.47
N TRP A 106 7.55 -2.11 -5.01
CA TRP A 106 6.71 -2.95 -5.85
C TRP A 106 7.23 -2.89 -7.28
N SER A 107 7.85 -3.95 -7.73
CA SER A 107 8.42 -4.07 -9.09
C SER A 107 7.50 -4.87 -10.01
N TYR A 108 7.52 -4.49 -11.30
CA TYR A 108 6.77 -5.14 -12.36
C TYR A 108 7.53 -5.09 -13.68
N ASP A 109 7.29 -6.06 -14.56
CA ASP A 109 8.08 -6.27 -15.79
C ASP A 109 7.63 -5.41 -16.99
N SER A 110 6.65 -4.55 -16.88
CA SER A 110 6.17 -3.86 -18.05
C SER A 110 5.80 -2.40 -17.82
N SER A 111 6.56 -1.53 -18.44
CA SER A 111 6.06 -0.23 -18.85
C SER A 111 5.65 -0.30 -20.34
N GLY A 112 4.52 0.30 -20.72
CA GLY A 112 4.09 0.38 -22.12
C GLY A 112 5.01 1.19 -23.03
N VAL A 113 6.02 1.87 -22.46
CA VAL A 113 6.93 2.77 -23.19
C VAL A 113 8.37 2.49 -22.78
N GLN A 114 9.22 2.19 -23.78
CA GLN A 114 10.67 2.11 -23.57
C GLN A 114 11.29 3.51 -23.66
N ALA A 115 11.87 3.96 -22.57
CA ALA A 115 12.63 5.20 -22.54
C ALA A 115 13.99 5.01 -23.23
N LYS A 116 14.33 5.90 -24.18
CA LYS A 116 15.57 5.81 -24.97
C LYS A 116 16.73 6.65 -24.41
N LYS A 117 16.46 7.56 -23.47
CA LYS A 117 17.44 8.53 -22.94
C LYS A 117 17.64 8.46 -21.42
N TYR A 118 16.86 7.64 -20.73
CA TYR A 118 16.92 7.43 -19.27
C TYR A 118 16.38 6.05 -18.94
N TYR A 119 16.55 5.62 -17.69
CA TYR A 119 15.94 4.38 -17.21
C TYR A 119 14.45 4.62 -16.88
N GLY A 120 13.55 3.95 -17.62
CA GLY A 120 12.10 3.98 -17.32
C GLY A 120 11.82 3.34 -15.96
N SER A 121 10.86 3.91 -15.21
CA SER A 121 10.46 3.34 -13.93
C SER A 121 9.68 2.03 -14.14
N LEU A 122 10.14 0.96 -13.50
CA LEU A 122 9.49 -0.36 -13.45
C LEU A 122 9.11 -0.72 -12.01
N TRP A 123 8.95 0.26 -11.16
CA TRP A 123 8.57 0.07 -9.77
C TRP A 123 7.83 1.28 -9.21
N GLU A 124 7.04 1.03 -8.16
CA GLU A 124 6.38 2.05 -7.36
C GLU A 124 6.77 1.86 -5.88
N PRO A 125 7.08 2.95 -5.15
CA PRO A 125 7.40 2.88 -3.74
C PRO A 125 6.15 2.75 -2.87
N ILE A 126 6.26 1.97 -1.79
CA ILE A 126 5.26 1.89 -0.74
C ILE A 126 5.96 2.10 0.60
N LEU A 127 5.50 3.05 1.39
CA LEU A 127 5.96 3.26 2.75
C LEU A 127 5.09 2.43 3.70
N PHE A 128 5.68 1.50 4.44
CA PHE A 128 5.02 0.80 5.54
C PHE A 128 5.30 1.55 6.84
N CYS A 129 4.24 2.11 7.40
CA CYS A 129 4.29 2.98 8.57
C CYS A 129 3.41 2.44 9.68
N VAL A 130 3.81 2.64 10.93
CA VAL A 130 3.05 2.28 12.11
C VAL A 130 3.00 3.45 13.09
N LYS A 131 1.92 3.57 13.85
CA LYS A 131 1.82 4.61 14.90
C LYS A 131 2.74 4.35 16.08
N ASN A 132 2.95 3.07 16.40
CA ASN A 132 3.81 2.65 17.51
C ASN A 132 4.60 1.41 17.10
N LYS A 133 5.91 1.55 16.91
CA LYS A 133 6.80 0.44 16.52
C LYS A 133 6.89 -0.71 17.53
N ASN A 134 6.41 -0.52 18.74
CA ASN A 134 6.41 -1.55 19.79
C ASN A 134 5.05 -2.26 19.93
N ASP A 135 4.01 -1.76 19.22
CA ASP A 135 2.66 -2.31 19.31
C ASP A 135 1.94 -2.09 17.98
N TYR A 136 1.97 -3.09 17.09
CA TYR A 136 1.29 -3.12 15.80
C TYR A 136 1.09 -4.55 15.33
N THR A 137 0.10 -4.76 14.47
CA THR A 137 -0.17 -6.08 13.88
C THR A 137 0.80 -6.37 12.74
N PHE A 138 1.50 -7.53 12.80
CA PHE A 138 2.28 -8.05 11.68
C PHE A 138 2.29 -9.58 11.69
N ASN A 139 1.42 -10.18 10.90
CA ASN A 139 1.19 -11.62 10.80
C ASN A 139 2.22 -12.28 9.86
N ALA A 140 3.46 -12.35 10.34
CA ALA A 140 4.61 -12.77 9.53
C ALA A 140 4.48 -14.18 8.95
N ASP A 141 3.88 -15.10 9.71
CA ASP A 141 3.72 -16.50 9.31
C ASP A 141 2.67 -16.69 8.21
N ASP A 142 1.69 -15.79 8.12
CA ASP A 142 0.60 -15.87 7.14
C ASP A 142 1.00 -15.35 5.74
N ILE A 143 2.13 -14.63 5.66
CA ILE A 143 2.66 -14.08 4.40
C ILE A 143 3.95 -14.77 3.91
N MET A 144 4.27 -15.95 4.43
CA MET A 144 5.49 -16.67 4.07
C MET A 144 5.55 -16.99 2.58
N ILE A 145 6.73 -16.86 2.00
CA ILE A 145 7.03 -17.19 0.60
C ILE A 145 8.12 -18.25 0.51
N GLU A 146 8.19 -18.93 -0.64
CA GLU A 146 9.27 -19.89 -0.91
C GLU A 146 10.65 -19.22 -0.91
N ALA A 147 11.60 -19.82 -0.21
CA ALA A 147 13.00 -19.35 -0.19
C ALA A 147 13.72 -19.71 -1.50
N LYS A 148 14.05 -18.71 -2.33
CA LYS A 148 14.64 -18.89 -3.67
C LYS A 148 16.07 -19.47 -3.68
N THR A 149 16.78 -19.46 -2.55
CA THR A 149 18.23 -19.74 -2.53
C THR A 149 18.60 -20.95 -1.68
N GLY A 150 19.05 -20.75 -0.45
CA GLY A 150 19.68 -21.80 0.39
C GLY A 150 18.93 -23.12 0.44
N ALA A 151 17.61 -23.11 0.63
CA ALA A 151 16.78 -24.32 0.70
C ALA A 151 16.75 -25.07 -0.64
N LYS A 152 16.57 -24.38 -1.77
CA LYS A 152 16.57 -25.01 -3.10
C LYS A 152 17.89 -25.69 -3.43
N ARG A 153 19.00 -25.14 -2.96
CA ARG A 153 20.35 -25.71 -3.15
C ARG A 153 20.70 -26.77 -2.09
N LYS A 154 19.79 -27.08 -1.17
CA LYS A 154 20.01 -28.03 -0.04
C LYS A 154 21.24 -27.65 0.79
N LEU A 155 21.50 -26.36 0.94
CA LEU A 155 22.63 -25.85 1.71
C LEU A 155 22.38 -25.97 3.20
N ILE A 156 23.45 -26.08 3.96
CA ILE A 156 23.43 -26.11 5.43
C ILE A 156 23.82 -24.74 5.97
N ASP A 157 23.08 -24.26 6.92
CA ASP A 157 23.38 -23.03 7.68
C ASP A 157 24.28 -23.35 8.86
N TYR A 158 25.50 -22.85 8.82
CA TYR A 158 26.53 -23.01 9.85
C TYR A 158 26.63 -21.82 10.81
N ARG A 159 25.76 -20.81 10.72
CA ARG A 159 25.82 -19.61 11.57
C ARG A 159 25.40 -19.87 13.02
N GLY A 160 24.64 -20.89 13.28
CA GLY A 160 24.22 -21.31 14.62
C GLY A 160 25.20 -22.29 15.27
N LYS A 161 25.01 -22.55 16.57
CA LYS A 161 25.79 -23.56 17.31
C LYS A 161 25.64 -24.97 16.71
N THR A 162 24.50 -25.28 16.14
CA THR A 162 24.22 -26.56 15.47
C THR A 162 23.89 -26.29 14.01
N PRO A 163 24.64 -26.90 13.07
CA PRO A 163 24.34 -26.80 11.64
C PRO A 163 22.92 -27.33 11.33
N LYS A 164 22.16 -26.62 10.53
CA LYS A 164 20.82 -27.01 10.12
C LYS A 164 20.56 -26.65 8.66
N PRO A 165 19.65 -27.39 7.95
CA PRO A 165 19.21 -26.98 6.64
C PRO A 165 18.58 -25.57 6.66
N TYR A 166 18.74 -24.83 5.56
CA TYR A 166 17.99 -23.58 5.38
C TYR A 166 16.48 -23.87 5.31
N ASN A 167 15.70 -22.94 5.86
CA ASN A 167 14.25 -23.03 5.78
C ASN A 167 13.79 -22.97 4.32
N THR A 168 12.77 -23.73 3.98
CA THR A 168 12.14 -23.74 2.65
C THR A 168 11.24 -22.51 2.43
N GLN A 169 10.80 -21.89 3.51
CA GLN A 169 9.99 -20.68 3.52
C GLN A 169 10.70 -19.55 4.25
N LYS A 170 10.35 -18.33 3.91
CA LYS A 170 10.86 -17.10 4.55
C LYS A 170 9.81 -16.00 4.51
N ILE A 171 9.88 -15.07 5.44
CA ILE A 171 9.15 -13.80 5.36
C ILE A 171 9.62 -13.04 4.11
N PRO A 172 8.72 -12.45 3.30
CA PRO A 172 9.11 -11.65 2.15
C PRO A 172 9.97 -10.46 2.56
N GLY A 173 10.96 -10.12 1.72
CA GLY A 173 11.69 -8.87 1.87
C GLY A 173 10.87 -7.68 1.35
N ASN A 174 11.50 -6.52 1.30
CA ASN A 174 10.87 -5.29 0.85
C ASN A 174 10.93 -5.04 -0.67
N VAL A 175 11.31 -6.01 -1.46
CA VAL A 175 11.17 -6.00 -2.92
C VAL A 175 10.09 -7.00 -3.31
N TRP A 176 8.97 -6.48 -3.80
CA TRP A 176 7.78 -7.26 -4.13
C TRP A 176 7.59 -7.31 -5.65
N GLU A 177 7.44 -8.50 -6.18
CA GLU A 177 7.17 -8.74 -7.59
C GLU A 177 5.71 -9.14 -7.76
N PHE A 178 4.88 -8.22 -8.24
CA PHE A 178 3.50 -8.46 -8.62
C PHE A 178 3.24 -7.86 -9.98
N ASN A 179 2.57 -8.61 -10.86
CA ASN A 179 2.18 -8.09 -12.16
C ASN A 179 1.17 -6.96 -12.02
N ARG A 180 1.27 -5.96 -12.88
CA ARG A 180 0.21 -4.95 -13.02
C ARG A 180 -1.05 -5.57 -13.62
N VAL A 181 -2.20 -5.10 -13.19
CA VAL A 181 -3.48 -5.52 -13.79
C VAL A 181 -3.53 -5.06 -15.23
N ARG A 182 -3.88 -5.97 -16.14
CA ARG A 182 -3.97 -5.73 -17.57
C ARG A 182 -5.31 -6.20 -18.12
N TYR A 183 -5.69 -5.62 -19.24
CA TYR A 183 -6.86 -6.07 -20.00
C TYR A 183 -6.86 -7.60 -20.20
N ARG A 184 -8.01 -8.23 -20.00
CA ARG A 184 -8.25 -9.69 -20.00
C ARG A 184 -7.74 -10.48 -18.80
N MET A 185 -7.19 -9.87 -17.77
CA MET A 185 -7.02 -10.54 -16.47
C MET A 185 -8.38 -10.66 -15.78
N ASN A 186 -8.58 -11.69 -14.98
CA ASN A 186 -9.85 -11.95 -14.29
C ASN A 186 -10.25 -10.82 -13.33
N GLU A 187 -9.28 -10.16 -12.73
CA GLU A 187 -9.48 -9.03 -11.81
C GLU A 187 -9.59 -7.67 -12.52
N TYR A 188 -9.50 -7.64 -13.87
CA TYR A 188 -9.45 -6.39 -14.63
C TYR A 188 -10.75 -5.62 -14.54
N GLU A 189 -10.69 -4.39 -14.06
CA GLU A 189 -11.70 -3.36 -14.17
C GLU A 189 -11.22 -2.24 -15.11
N ASN A 190 -12.11 -1.57 -15.80
CA ASN A 190 -11.75 -0.50 -16.75
C ASN A 190 -11.32 0.78 -16.01
N HIS A 191 -10.19 0.69 -15.30
CA HIS A 191 -9.61 1.80 -14.55
C HIS A 191 -8.09 1.89 -14.80
N PRO A 192 -7.54 3.08 -15.07
CA PRO A 192 -6.18 3.22 -15.56
C PRO A 192 -5.09 2.98 -14.50
N SER A 193 -5.44 2.87 -13.24
CA SER A 193 -4.47 2.71 -12.12
C SER A 193 -4.85 1.61 -11.12
N GLN A 194 -5.66 0.63 -11.55
CA GLN A 194 -6.03 -0.49 -10.70
C GLN A 194 -4.80 -1.19 -10.12
N LYS A 195 -4.81 -1.45 -8.83
CA LYS A 195 -3.77 -2.23 -8.14
C LYS A 195 -4.13 -3.72 -8.12
N PRO A 196 -3.14 -4.63 -8.25
CA PRO A 196 -3.41 -6.06 -8.25
C PRO A 196 -3.90 -6.55 -6.88
N GLU A 197 -4.89 -7.44 -6.89
CA GLU A 197 -5.44 -8.03 -5.68
C GLU A 197 -4.35 -8.69 -4.81
N ALA A 198 -3.42 -9.42 -5.42
CA ALA A 198 -2.34 -10.10 -4.69
C ALA A 198 -1.42 -9.15 -3.90
N LEU A 199 -1.25 -7.89 -4.34
CA LEU A 199 -0.54 -6.87 -3.60
C LEU A 199 -1.32 -6.49 -2.33
N LEU A 200 -2.63 -6.26 -2.48
CA LEU A 200 -3.51 -5.87 -1.37
C LEU A 200 -3.75 -7.02 -0.39
N GLU A 201 -3.88 -8.25 -0.87
CA GLU A 201 -3.94 -9.45 -0.02
C GLU A 201 -2.73 -9.52 0.92
N ARG A 202 -1.52 -9.35 0.38
CA ARG A 202 -0.31 -9.36 1.23
C ARG A 202 -0.34 -8.28 2.30
N ILE A 203 -0.78 -7.07 1.96
CA ILE A 203 -0.86 -5.94 2.89
C ILE A 203 -1.88 -6.24 3.99
N ILE A 204 -3.08 -6.67 3.61
CA ILE A 204 -4.20 -6.92 4.52
C ILE A 204 -3.87 -8.08 5.44
N ILE A 205 -3.44 -9.22 4.91
CA ILE A 205 -3.05 -10.39 5.71
C ILE A 205 -1.92 -10.05 6.69
N ALA A 206 -0.91 -9.29 6.23
CA ALA A 206 0.22 -8.93 7.08
C ALA A 206 -0.16 -8.03 8.26
N SER A 207 -1.10 -7.09 8.06
CA SER A 207 -1.25 -5.95 8.99
C SER A 207 -2.68 -5.73 9.49
N SER A 208 -3.53 -6.75 9.40
CA SER A 208 -4.85 -6.76 10.02
C SER A 208 -5.29 -8.18 10.41
N ASN A 209 -6.32 -8.27 11.23
CA ASN A 209 -6.97 -9.50 11.65
C ASN A 209 -8.44 -9.47 11.22
N GLU A 210 -9.10 -10.63 11.24
CA GLU A 210 -10.54 -10.72 11.00
C GLU A 210 -11.31 -9.78 11.95
N GLY A 211 -12.22 -8.99 11.39
CA GLY A 211 -13.00 -7.98 12.12
C GLY A 211 -12.34 -6.61 12.26
N ASP A 212 -11.08 -6.45 11.84
CA ASP A 212 -10.40 -5.16 11.83
C ASP A 212 -11.00 -4.21 10.76
N THR A 213 -10.92 -2.90 11.02
CA THR A 213 -11.38 -1.87 10.11
C THR A 213 -10.28 -1.44 9.16
N ILE A 214 -10.52 -1.62 7.84
CA ILE A 214 -9.61 -1.23 6.79
C ILE A 214 -10.16 -0.02 6.05
N LEU A 215 -9.34 1.00 5.81
CA LEU A 215 -9.69 2.23 5.12
C LEU A 215 -8.83 2.41 3.86
N ASP A 216 -9.49 2.75 2.75
CA ASP A 216 -8.83 3.20 1.51
C ASP A 216 -9.45 4.54 1.09
N PRO A 217 -8.77 5.67 1.34
CA PRO A 217 -9.28 6.99 1.03
C PRO A 217 -9.24 7.36 -0.46
N PHE A 218 -8.60 6.53 -1.30
CA PHE A 218 -8.49 6.73 -2.76
C PHE A 218 -8.84 5.45 -3.52
N SER A 219 -10.00 4.87 -3.21
CA SER A 219 -10.36 3.47 -3.51
C SER A 219 -10.41 3.08 -5.00
N GLY A 220 -10.42 4.03 -5.95
CA GLY A 220 -10.42 3.73 -7.39
C GLY A 220 -11.47 2.70 -7.80
N THR A 221 -11.04 1.47 -8.07
CA THR A 221 -11.89 0.31 -8.41
C THR A 221 -12.41 -0.46 -7.20
N PHE A 222 -12.22 0.03 -5.98
CA PHE A 222 -12.58 -0.64 -4.73
C PHE A 222 -11.89 -2.01 -4.51
N THR A 223 -10.74 -2.24 -5.14
CA THR A 223 -9.99 -3.51 -4.99
C THR A 223 -9.64 -3.79 -3.53
N THR A 224 -9.20 -2.77 -2.78
CA THR A 224 -8.93 -2.91 -1.33
C THR A 224 -10.16 -3.40 -0.58
N CYS A 225 -11.32 -2.83 -0.88
CA CYS A 225 -12.60 -3.21 -0.27
C CYS A 225 -12.98 -4.65 -0.61
N ALA A 226 -12.87 -5.04 -1.90
CA ALA A 226 -13.20 -6.39 -2.35
C ALA A 226 -12.30 -7.45 -1.72
N VAL A 227 -11.01 -7.17 -1.61
CA VAL A 227 -10.04 -8.07 -0.95
C VAL A 227 -10.31 -8.16 0.54
N ALA A 228 -10.54 -7.03 1.23
CA ALA A 228 -10.83 -7.00 2.65
C ALA A 228 -12.11 -7.76 3.04
N GLN A 229 -13.16 -7.70 2.19
CA GLN A 229 -14.39 -8.47 2.44
C GLN A 229 -14.22 -9.98 2.29
N ARG A 230 -13.25 -10.40 1.48
CA ARG A 230 -12.98 -11.81 1.19
C ARG A 230 -12.13 -12.48 2.28
N LEU A 231 -11.31 -11.71 2.95
CA LEU A 231 -10.40 -12.14 4.02
C LEU A 231 -11.00 -11.99 5.41
#